data_6ee2a7a4fd29399d84bc462141b87f64
#
_entry.id   6ee2a7a4fd29399d84bc462141b87f64
#
_cell.length_a   1.000
_cell.length_b   1.000
_cell.length_c   1.000
_cell.angle_alpha   90.00
_cell.angle_beta   90.00
_cell.angle_gamma   90.00
#
_symmetry.space_group_name_H-M   'P 1'
#
loop_
_entity.id
_entity.type
_entity.pdbx_description
1 polymer ?
#
loop_
_entity_poly.entity_id
_entity_poly.type
_entity_poly.pdbx_seq_one_letter_code
_entity_poly.pdbx_strand_id
1 'polypeptide(L)'
;MTEPMHKVRVLVIGLDGATFDLIKPWAAAGELPNLHRLMTEGSWGPLRSVVHPFTAQAWTSMVTGCQQGKHRVFDFWERDFSTYGFRLMNASHRALPALWSLLSAAGKDVIIVNVPQTYPPEQVNGVMVSGRDTPGLGAAYTYPHELKDELNRVSATPYVIVPDDWLWMQRGRPDLARAELLREIDVRFDSAQRLMDRRPWDLAFFVVGATDGAAHFFWKYHDPTHPLYDPEEAAQYGDTILEVYRRCDRRIGELLKRLEAAGDCNVLVVSDHGEGPLGSQAIHLNLWLAQQGLLTFRSDIGGGTLGVKLNTLASHAVQRGKRSLYGRISFQTLTKLRRLWPDSLRTRLGAEEFFPDVDWMHTRAYSEELRGNIWINLRGRDPQGLVEPGAEYDALRDQIIAELPTLVDPQTGARPIRKVWRREELFNGPYLERFPDLIVEADYPDVFKSHGAYRGRQAARRLTSEEMAQRAITGCHRMNGIFIAWGPDVAPGERLSDAALVDVAPTVLHLLGQPIPVEMDGGVLSQALRPEALEGLLTVSLTELGFDGAGAEVSFTDTEADYVRERLAGLGYLG
;
A
#
# COMPACT_ATOMS: atom_id res chain seq x y z
N MET A 1 16.10 27.02 -38.28
CA MET A 1 15.43 27.39 -37.02
C MET A 1 14.46 26.26 -36.77
N THR A 2 14.84 25.33 -35.91
CA THR A 2 13.93 24.29 -35.42
C THR A 2 12.86 25.01 -34.61
N GLU A 3 11.58 24.81 -34.93
CA GLU A 3 10.48 25.26 -34.10
C GLU A 3 10.76 24.80 -32.65
N PRO A 4 10.49 25.63 -31.61
CA PRO A 4 10.64 25.21 -30.25
C PRO A 4 9.71 23.98 -30.06
N MET A 5 10.29 22.82 -29.76
CA MET A 5 9.53 21.64 -29.37
C MET A 5 8.50 22.09 -28.32
N HIS A 6 7.22 21.88 -28.60
CA HIS A 6 6.17 22.13 -27.61
C HIS A 6 6.57 21.43 -26.32
N LYS A 7 6.75 22.21 -25.25
CA LYS A 7 7.13 21.68 -23.92
C LYS A 7 5.92 21.00 -23.32
N VAL A 8 5.76 19.71 -23.59
CA VAL A 8 4.66 18.91 -23.03
C VAL A 8 4.89 18.68 -21.55
N ARG A 9 3.84 18.87 -20.76
CA ARG A 9 3.82 18.60 -19.32
C ARG A 9 3.07 17.30 -19.04
N VAL A 10 3.34 16.67 -17.89
CA VAL A 10 2.61 15.49 -17.46
C VAL A 10 2.06 15.71 -16.04
N LEU A 11 0.75 15.54 -15.89
CA LEU A 11 0.08 15.49 -14.60
C LEU A 11 -0.33 14.06 -14.28
N VAL A 12 0.15 13.53 -13.16
CA VAL A 12 -0.27 12.23 -12.63
C VAL A 12 -1.12 12.43 -11.39
N ILE A 13 -2.34 11.93 -11.42
CA ILE A 13 -3.30 11.95 -10.31
C ILE A 13 -3.44 10.52 -9.81
N GLY A 14 -2.89 10.23 -8.64
CA GLY A 14 -3.07 8.95 -7.96
C GLY A 14 -4.36 8.95 -7.15
N LEU A 15 -5.23 7.97 -7.42
CA LEU A 15 -6.41 7.67 -6.60
C LEU A 15 -6.15 6.31 -5.94
N ASP A 16 -5.60 6.31 -4.72
CA ASP A 16 -5.22 5.10 -3.99
C ASP A 16 -6.40 4.12 -3.90
N GLY A 17 -6.20 2.86 -4.29
CA GLY A 17 -7.23 1.82 -4.24
C GLY A 17 -8.41 1.99 -5.21
N ALA A 18 -8.36 2.92 -6.17
CA ALA A 18 -9.46 3.11 -7.09
C ALA A 18 -9.66 1.91 -8.03
N THR A 19 -10.94 1.60 -8.30
CA THR A 19 -11.31 0.41 -9.08
C THR A 19 -12.35 0.69 -10.15
N PHE A 20 -12.20 0.05 -11.32
CA PHE A 20 -13.21 0.10 -12.37
C PHE A 20 -14.51 -0.62 -12.02
N ASP A 21 -14.51 -1.48 -11.01
CA ASP A 21 -15.73 -2.13 -10.52
C ASP A 21 -16.74 -1.13 -9.96
N LEU A 22 -16.25 0.00 -9.43
CA LEU A 22 -17.04 1.14 -8.97
C LEU A 22 -17.18 2.24 -10.04
N ILE A 23 -16.06 2.60 -10.70
CA ILE A 23 -16.02 3.72 -11.64
C ILE A 23 -16.95 3.48 -12.84
N LYS A 24 -16.90 2.29 -13.47
CA LYS A 24 -17.69 2.02 -14.68
C LYS A 24 -19.21 2.17 -14.48
N PRO A 25 -19.84 1.50 -13.49
CA PRO A 25 -21.27 1.66 -13.27
C PRO A 25 -21.65 3.10 -12.91
N TRP A 26 -20.86 3.80 -12.12
CA TRP A 26 -21.13 5.18 -11.74
C TRP A 26 -20.92 6.17 -12.89
N ALA A 27 -19.90 5.97 -13.72
CA ALA A 27 -19.69 6.77 -14.93
C ALA A 27 -20.84 6.58 -15.93
N ALA A 28 -21.30 5.34 -16.14
CA ALA A 28 -22.44 5.04 -16.98
C ALA A 28 -23.75 5.63 -16.45
N ALA A 29 -23.91 5.75 -15.13
CA ALA A 29 -25.04 6.40 -14.48
C ALA A 29 -24.95 7.94 -14.48
N GLY A 30 -23.86 8.53 -14.98
CA GLY A 30 -23.65 9.98 -15.00
C GLY A 30 -23.14 10.59 -13.68
N GLU A 31 -22.77 9.75 -12.72
CA GLU A 31 -22.30 10.17 -11.40
C GLU A 31 -20.85 10.69 -11.42
N LEU A 32 -20.06 10.24 -12.41
CA LEU A 32 -18.64 10.57 -12.59
C LEU A 32 -18.38 11.10 -14.01
N PRO A 33 -18.93 12.27 -14.37
CA PRO A 33 -18.90 12.77 -15.74
C PRO A 33 -17.48 13.09 -16.25
N ASN A 34 -16.54 13.51 -15.40
CA ASN A 34 -15.19 13.85 -15.81
C ASN A 34 -14.32 12.60 -16.04
N LEU A 35 -14.41 11.60 -15.18
CA LEU A 35 -13.76 10.30 -15.41
C LEU A 35 -14.37 9.60 -16.63
N HIS A 36 -15.70 9.68 -16.82
CA HIS A 36 -16.35 9.19 -18.04
C HIS A 36 -15.77 9.85 -19.29
N ARG A 37 -15.64 11.17 -19.27
CA ARG A 37 -15.05 11.94 -20.38
C ARG A 37 -13.61 11.51 -20.65
N LEU A 38 -12.74 11.42 -19.63
CA LEU A 38 -11.37 10.98 -19.77
C LEU A 38 -11.26 9.57 -20.39
N MET A 39 -12.14 8.63 -19.99
CA MET A 39 -12.20 7.29 -20.57
C MET A 39 -12.70 7.28 -22.01
N THR A 40 -13.57 8.22 -22.39
CA THR A 40 -14.14 8.27 -23.73
C THR A 40 -13.24 8.97 -24.73
N GLU A 41 -12.60 10.06 -24.31
CA GLU A 41 -11.73 10.90 -25.16
C GLU A 41 -10.26 10.46 -25.12
N GLY A 42 -9.86 9.63 -24.17
CA GLY A 42 -8.49 9.14 -23.97
C GLY A 42 -8.39 7.63 -24.02
N SER A 43 -7.32 7.11 -23.44
CA SER A 43 -7.04 5.67 -23.32
C SER A 43 -7.22 5.21 -21.87
N TRP A 44 -7.73 3.98 -21.65
CA TRP A 44 -7.94 3.48 -20.30
C TRP A 44 -7.92 1.95 -20.22
N GLY A 45 -7.67 1.41 -19.04
CA GLY A 45 -7.72 -0.02 -18.80
C GLY A 45 -7.30 -0.40 -17.39
N PRO A 46 -7.49 -1.68 -17.00
CA PRO A 46 -6.99 -2.16 -15.72
C PRO A 46 -5.47 -2.00 -15.64
N LEU A 47 -4.98 -1.53 -14.50
CA LEU A 47 -3.57 -1.43 -14.17
C LEU A 47 -3.21 -2.54 -13.18
N ARG A 48 -2.50 -3.56 -13.64
CA ARG A 48 -2.14 -4.70 -12.81
C ARG A 48 -1.11 -4.31 -11.76
N SER A 49 -1.45 -4.56 -10.51
CA SER A 49 -0.60 -4.32 -9.36
C SER A 49 0.47 -5.40 -9.18
N VAL A 50 1.29 -5.23 -8.16
CA VAL A 50 2.31 -6.18 -7.71
C VAL A 50 1.69 -7.24 -6.80
N VAL A 51 2.39 -8.37 -6.61
CA VAL A 51 2.00 -9.39 -5.62
C VAL A 51 2.79 -9.14 -4.32
N HIS A 52 2.14 -8.95 -3.18
CA HIS A 52 0.72 -8.68 -2.99
C HIS A 52 0.40 -7.21 -3.29
N PRO A 53 -0.85 -6.83 -3.62
CA PRO A 53 -1.20 -5.48 -4.03
C PRO A 53 -1.33 -4.54 -2.82
N PHE A 54 -0.22 -4.23 -2.16
CA PHE A 54 -0.17 -3.30 -1.03
C PHE A 54 0.53 -1.99 -1.40
N THR A 55 0.06 -0.91 -0.82
CA THR A 55 0.43 0.48 -1.11
C THR A 55 1.94 0.72 -1.17
N ALA A 56 2.73 0.21 -0.20
CA ALA A 56 4.16 0.51 -0.13
C ALA A 56 4.94 0.04 -1.37
N GLN A 57 4.83 -1.24 -1.70
CA GLN A 57 5.52 -1.82 -2.84
C GLN A 57 4.90 -1.42 -4.17
N ALA A 58 3.57 -1.24 -4.20
CA ALA A 58 2.86 -0.89 -5.42
C ALA A 58 3.24 0.51 -5.92
N TRP A 59 3.16 1.53 -5.07
CA TRP A 59 3.63 2.88 -5.43
C TRP A 59 5.13 2.90 -5.72
N THR A 60 5.95 2.17 -4.96
CA THR A 60 7.39 2.10 -5.23
C THR A 60 7.67 1.48 -6.60
N SER A 61 6.98 0.39 -6.98
CA SER A 61 7.12 -0.21 -8.30
C SER A 61 6.66 0.74 -9.42
N MET A 62 5.56 1.47 -9.20
CA MET A 62 5.05 2.46 -10.16
C MET A 62 6.04 3.58 -10.42
N VAL A 63 6.64 4.15 -9.37
CA VAL A 63 7.52 5.32 -9.53
C VAL A 63 8.97 4.98 -9.89
N THR A 64 9.39 3.71 -9.74
CA THR A 64 10.71 3.24 -10.16
C THR A 64 10.70 2.53 -11.52
N GLY A 65 9.52 2.12 -12.02
CA GLY A 65 9.39 1.27 -13.20
C GLY A 65 9.97 -0.14 -13.00
N CYS A 66 10.24 -0.55 -11.78
CA CYS A 66 10.91 -1.80 -11.42
C CYS A 66 10.07 -2.62 -10.44
N GLN A 67 10.30 -3.93 -10.42
CA GLN A 67 9.69 -4.81 -9.44
C GLN A 67 10.44 -4.81 -8.10
N GLN A 68 9.80 -5.39 -7.08
CA GLN A 68 10.25 -5.36 -5.68
C GLN A 68 11.69 -5.86 -5.48
N GLY A 69 12.08 -6.95 -6.16
CA GLY A 69 13.42 -7.53 -6.02
C GLY A 69 14.56 -6.62 -6.47
N LYS A 70 14.27 -5.61 -7.30
CA LYS A 70 15.23 -4.58 -7.72
C LYS A 70 15.19 -3.34 -6.83
N HIS A 71 14.00 -2.83 -6.48
CA HIS A 71 13.89 -1.63 -5.66
C HIS A 71 13.87 -1.90 -4.15
N ARG A 72 13.84 -3.17 -3.71
CA ARG A 72 13.93 -3.64 -2.30
C ARG A 72 12.66 -3.48 -1.47
N VAL A 73 11.72 -2.64 -1.80
CA VAL A 73 10.53 -2.41 -0.97
C VAL A 73 9.50 -3.51 -1.24
N PHE A 74 9.27 -4.38 -0.26
CA PHE A 74 8.31 -5.48 -0.34
C PHE A 74 7.06 -5.21 0.51
N ASP A 75 7.18 -4.40 1.55
CA ASP A 75 6.11 -3.98 2.46
C ASP A 75 6.52 -2.67 3.15
N PHE A 76 5.68 -2.15 4.04
CA PHE A 76 6.04 -1.07 4.97
C PHE A 76 7.13 -1.48 5.97
N TRP A 77 7.46 -2.77 6.06
CA TRP A 77 8.55 -3.31 6.87
C TRP A 77 9.37 -4.35 6.14
N GLU A 78 10.58 -4.47 6.61
CA GLU A 78 11.54 -5.46 6.19
C GLU A 78 11.88 -6.36 7.37
N ARG A 79 12.04 -7.64 7.12
CA ARG A 79 12.46 -8.58 8.14
C ARG A 79 13.85 -8.26 8.69
N ASP A 80 13.98 -8.30 10.02
CA ASP A 80 15.26 -8.30 10.70
C ASP A 80 15.76 -9.73 10.94
N PHE A 81 16.72 -10.16 10.15
CA PHE A 81 17.28 -11.51 10.24
C PHE A 81 18.12 -11.75 11.51
N SER A 82 18.42 -10.71 12.30
CA SER A 82 19.11 -10.89 13.58
C SER A 82 18.18 -11.30 14.72
N THR A 83 16.84 -11.10 14.60
CA THR A 83 15.88 -11.22 15.71
C THR A 83 14.58 -11.90 15.35
N TYR A 84 14.21 -12.40 14.28
CA TYR A 84 12.86 -12.77 13.83
C TYR A 84 11.85 -11.60 13.81
N GLY A 85 12.26 -10.39 14.15
CA GLY A 85 11.41 -9.21 14.12
C GLY A 85 11.36 -8.53 12.75
N PHE A 86 10.72 -7.37 12.72
CA PHE A 86 10.61 -6.54 11.52
C PHE A 86 10.98 -5.09 11.86
N ARG A 87 11.54 -4.38 10.88
CA ARG A 87 11.81 -2.94 10.96
C ARG A 87 10.99 -2.18 9.93
N LEU A 88 10.56 -0.98 10.28
CA LEU A 88 9.85 -0.11 9.34
C LEU A 88 10.76 0.34 8.21
N MET A 89 10.19 0.34 7.01
CA MET A 89 10.80 0.88 5.80
C MET A 89 10.37 2.32 5.57
N ASN A 90 11.20 3.09 4.90
CA ASN A 90 10.90 4.44 4.43
C ASN A 90 11.60 4.71 3.08
N ALA A 91 11.47 5.92 2.53
CA ALA A 91 12.03 6.27 1.22
C ALA A 91 13.54 5.98 1.08
N SER A 92 14.32 6.12 2.17
CA SER A 92 15.77 5.91 2.12
C SER A 92 16.20 4.45 1.93
N HIS A 93 15.27 3.51 2.12
CA HIS A 93 15.53 2.09 1.89
C HIS A 93 15.28 1.68 0.42
N ARG A 94 14.66 2.54 -0.39
CA ARG A 94 14.48 2.30 -1.82
C ARG A 94 15.85 2.30 -2.51
N ALA A 95 16.17 1.20 -3.17
CA ALA A 95 17.49 0.98 -3.76
C ALA A 95 17.67 1.61 -5.15
N LEU A 96 16.58 2.01 -5.81
CA LEU A 96 16.59 2.61 -7.15
C LEU A 96 16.02 4.04 -7.12
N PRO A 97 16.48 4.92 -8.02
CA PRO A 97 15.92 6.26 -8.14
C PRO A 97 14.44 6.19 -8.55
N ALA A 98 13.65 7.10 -8.00
CA ALA A 98 12.30 7.28 -8.47
C ALA A 98 12.25 8.22 -9.68
N LEU A 99 11.12 8.22 -10.38
CA LEU A 99 10.84 9.04 -11.55
C LEU A 99 11.24 10.51 -11.35
N TRP A 100 10.91 11.11 -10.21
CA TRP A 100 11.26 12.51 -9.91
C TRP A 100 12.76 12.74 -9.71
N SER A 101 13.50 11.76 -9.23
CA SER A 101 14.95 11.85 -9.08
C SER A 101 15.64 11.86 -10.45
N LEU A 102 15.17 10.99 -11.38
CA LEU A 102 15.62 10.93 -12.77
C LEU A 102 15.33 12.25 -13.51
N LEU A 103 14.11 12.76 -13.36
CA LEU A 103 13.69 14.03 -13.97
C LEU A 103 14.47 15.22 -13.41
N SER A 104 14.70 15.26 -12.10
CA SER A 104 15.48 16.32 -11.46
C SER A 104 16.94 16.33 -11.97
N ALA A 105 17.55 15.15 -12.12
CA ALA A 105 18.89 15.03 -12.70
C ALA A 105 18.95 15.52 -14.15
N ALA A 106 17.85 15.37 -14.90
CA ALA A 106 17.69 15.90 -16.27
C ALA A 106 17.29 17.38 -16.32
N GLY A 107 17.26 18.08 -15.17
CA GLY A 107 16.91 19.50 -15.10
C GLY A 107 15.42 19.81 -15.29
N LYS A 108 14.54 18.80 -15.18
CA LYS A 108 13.09 18.96 -15.23
C LYS A 108 12.54 19.41 -13.86
N ASP A 109 11.58 20.32 -13.88
CA ASP A 109 10.90 20.80 -12.68
C ASP A 109 9.80 19.82 -12.26
N VAL A 110 9.80 19.43 -10.97
CA VAL A 110 8.84 18.44 -10.42
C VAL A 110 8.05 18.97 -9.22
N ILE A 111 6.79 18.61 -9.16
CA ILE A 111 5.89 18.84 -8.01
C ILE A 111 5.36 17.49 -7.55
N ILE A 112 5.83 17.00 -6.39
CA ILE A 112 5.46 15.70 -5.84
C ILE A 112 4.70 15.91 -4.54
N VAL A 113 3.47 15.39 -4.44
CA VAL A 113 2.60 15.60 -3.27
C VAL A 113 1.98 14.31 -2.81
N ASN A 114 2.33 13.89 -1.60
CA ASN A 114 1.70 12.78 -0.88
C ASN A 114 1.81 11.41 -1.54
N VAL A 115 2.78 11.19 -2.40
CA VAL A 115 3.07 9.84 -2.92
C VAL A 115 3.55 8.98 -1.77
N PRO A 116 2.99 7.76 -1.55
CA PRO A 116 3.46 6.85 -0.49
C PRO A 116 4.92 6.45 -0.66
N GLN A 117 5.59 6.09 0.43
CA GLN A 117 7.02 5.75 0.48
C GLN A 117 7.95 6.89 0.00
N THR A 118 7.64 8.12 0.44
CA THR A 118 8.45 9.33 0.14
C THR A 118 8.93 10.08 1.38
N TYR A 119 8.80 9.51 2.58
CA TYR A 119 9.43 10.05 3.79
C TYR A 119 10.75 9.31 4.10
N PRO A 120 11.83 10.04 4.44
CA PRO A 120 12.01 11.49 4.40
C PRO A 120 11.98 12.04 2.96
N PRO A 121 11.57 13.32 2.75
CA PRO A 121 11.49 13.89 1.41
C PRO A 121 12.85 13.98 0.75
N GLU A 122 12.91 13.61 -0.52
CA GLU A 122 14.10 13.70 -1.34
C GLU A 122 14.34 15.13 -1.80
N GLN A 123 15.60 15.47 -2.04
CA GLN A 123 15.97 16.69 -2.73
C GLN A 123 15.64 16.54 -4.22
N VAL A 124 14.80 17.43 -4.75
CA VAL A 124 14.35 17.43 -6.14
C VAL A 124 14.55 18.80 -6.80
N ASN A 125 14.58 18.86 -8.11
CA ASN A 125 14.47 20.12 -8.82
C ASN A 125 12.99 20.56 -8.82
N GLY A 126 12.58 21.27 -7.78
CA GLY A 126 11.19 21.62 -7.53
C GLY A 126 10.78 21.44 -6.08
N VAL A 127 9.64 20.78 -5.83
CA VAL A 127 9.10 20.61 -4.48
C VAL A 127 8.57 19.21 -4.23
N MET A 128 8.73 18.74 -2.99
CA MET A 128 8.18 17.47 -2.51
C MET A 128 7.46 17.63 -1.18
N VAL A 129 6.29 17.01 -1.07
CA VAL A 129 5.55 16.81 0.17
C VAL A 129 5.41 15.31 0.38
N SER A 130 6.02 14.76 1.41
CA SER A 130 6.02 13.32 1.70
C SER A 130 4.64 12.75 1.99
N GLY A 131 4.49 11.47 1.69
CA GLY A 131 3.23 10.74 1.77
C GLY A 131 2.92 10.10 3.13
N ARG A 132 2.14 9.03 3.04
CA ARG A 132 1.50 8.31 4.16
C ARG A 132 2.48 7.76 5.21
N ASP A 133 3.73 7.48 4.84
CA ASP A 133 4.80 7.01 5.72
C ASP A 133 5.40 8.10 6.62
N THR A 134 5.00 9.36 6.45
CA THR A 134 5.44 10.49 7.30
C THR A 134 4.98 10.29 8.75
N PRO A 135 5.88 10.40 9.74
CA PRO A 135 5.53 10.16 11.15
C PRO A 135 4.49 11.14 11.74
N GLY A 136 4.29 12.29 11.11
CA GLY A 136 3.30 13.29 11.54
C GLY A 136 3.69 14.71 11.17
N LEU A 137 2.80 15.66 11.43
CA LEU A 137 3.00 17.08 11.11
C LEU A 137 4.22 17.71 11.81
N GLY A 138 4.75 17.09 12.87
CA GLY A 138 5.98 17.52 13.55
C GLY A 138 7.25 17.20 12.76
N ALA A 139 7.22 16.21 11.87
CA ALA A 139 8.37 15.77 11.08
C ALA A 139 8.75 16.78 9.98
N ALA A 140 9.96 16.58 9.42
CA ALA A 140 10.42 17.29 8.23
C ALA A 140 9.88 16.57 6.99
N TYR A 141 8.65 16.88 6.59
CA TYR A 141 7.93 16.16 5.52
C TYR A 141 7.90 16.91 4.18
N THR A 142 8.62 18.00 4.05
CA THR A 142 8.67 18.79 2.81
C THR A 142 10.08 19.08 2.35
N TYR A 143 10.27 19.14 1.03
CA TYR A 143 11.44 19.72 0.38
C TYR A 143 10.98 20.81 -0.61
N PRO A 144 11.57 22.02 -0.55
CA PRO A 144 12.41 22.51 0.55
C PRO A 144 11.65 22.57 1.87
N HIS A 145 12.38 22.69 2.99
CA HIS A 145 11.78 22.64 4.34
C HIS A 145 10.74 23.73 4.58
N GLU A 146 10.96 24.91 4.04
CA GLU A 146 10.08 26.11 4.18
C GLU A 146 8.71 25.91 3.51
N LEU A 147 8.58 24.95 2.59
CA LEU A 147 7.31 24.63 1.93
C LEU A 147 6.22 24.25 2.95
N LYS A 148 6.60 23.64 4.07
CA LYS A 148 5.69 23.30 5.17
C LYS A 148 4.91 24.52 5.67
N ASP A 149 5.60 25.64 5.84
CA ASP A 149 4.98 26.88 6.31
C ASP A 149 4.07 27.50 5.24
N GLU A 150 4.44 27.37 3.98
CA GLU A 150 3.61 27.82 2.87
C GLU A 150 2.29 27.03 2.82
N LEU A 151 2.35 25.71 2.92
CA LEU A 151 1.17 24.85 2.91
C LEU A 151 0.21 25.18 4.07
N ASN A 152 0.74 25.42 5.26
CA ASN A 152 -0.07 25.70 6.45
C ASN A 152 -0.62 27.12 6.53
N ARG A 153 0.02 28.11 5.88
CA ARG A 153 -0.45 29.52 5.90
C ARG A 153 -1.61 29.81 4.95
N VAL A 154 -1.84 28.92 4.03
CA VAL A 154 -2.66 29.22 2.85
C VAL A 154 -3.93 28.41 2.79
N SER A 155 -3.96 27.28 3.45
CA SER A 155 -5.18 26.50 3.62
C SER A 155 -5.97 27.06 4.81
N ALA A 156 -7.28 27.22 4.65
CA ALA A 156 -8.18 27.55 5.77
C ALA A 156 -8.13 26.43 6.86
N THR A 157 -7.60 25.26 6.51
CA THR A 157 -7.38 24.11 7.39
C THR A 157 -5.94 23.65 7.28
N PRO A 158 -5.32 23.10 8.37
CA PRO A 158 -3.98 22.54 8.32
C PRO A 158 -3.84 21.47 7.23
N TYR A 159 -2.64 21.36 6.64
CA TYR A 159 -2.33 20.31 5.67
C TYR A 159 -2.59 18.91 6.27
N VAL A 160 -3.18 18.03 5.48
CA VAL A 160 -3.47 16.64 5.87
C VAL A 160 -2.48 15.71 5.19
N ILE A 161 -1.59 15.09 5.94
CA ILE A 161 -0.69 14.06 5.41
C ILE A 161 -1.48 12.76 5.21
N VAL A 162 -2.16 12.31 6.26
CA VAL A 162 -3.09 11.17 6.29
C VAL A 162 -4.30 11.59 7.09
N PRO A 163 -5.53 11.31 6.64
CA PRO A 163 -6.73 11.61 7.41
C PRO A 163 -6.81 10.74 8.68
N ASP A 164 -7.51 11.24 9.69
CA ASP A 164 -7.78 10.53 10.94
C ASP A 164 -9.04 9.63 10.86
N ASP A 165 -9.47 9.24 9.66
CA ASP A 165 -10.66 8.45 9.37
C ASP A 165 -10.67 7.12 10.15
N TRP A 166 -9.53 6.39 10.16
CA TRP A 166 -9.35 5.16 10.92
C TRP A 166 -9.60 5.35 12.42
N LEU A 167 -9.16 6.47 12.98
CA LEU A 167 -9.34 6.80 14.39
C LEU A 167 -10.82 7.08 14.72
N TRP A 168 -11.51 7.78 13.83
CA TRP A 168 -12.94 8.04 13.99
C TRP A 168 -13.77 6.77 13.84
N MET A 169 -13.40 5.88 12.92
CA MET A 169 -14.05 4.56 12.79
C MET A 169 -13.88 3.73 14.06
N GLN A 170 -12.69 3.67 14.65
CA GLN A 170 -12.47 2.99 15.93
C GLN A 170 -13.29 3.59 17.08
N ARG A 171 -13.62 4.86 17.01
CA ARG A 171 -14.47 5.56 18.00
C ARG A 171 -15.97 5.45 17.70
N GLY A 172 -16.36 4.70 16.69
CA GLY A 172 -17.76 4.56 16.27
C GLY A 172 -18.36 5.86 15.73
N ARG A 173 -17.54 6.69 15.06
CA ARG A 173 -17.94 7.99 14.47
C ARG A 173 -17.70 7.99 12.96
N PRO A 174 -18.44 7.16 12.18
CA PRO A 174 -18.33 7.14 10.73
C PRO A 174 -18.68 8.49 10.07
N ASP A 175 -19.50 9.30 10.71
CA ASP A 175 -19.79 10.67 10.29
C ASP A 175 -18.54 11.56 10.24
N LEU A 176 -17.67 11.47 11.25
CA LEU A 176 -16.41 12.21 11.28
C LEU A 176 -15.37 11.59 10.36
N ALA A 177 -15.32 10.26 10.23
CA ALA A 177 -14.44 9.58 9.28
C ALA A 177 -14.73 10.03 7.85
N ARG A 178 -16.02 10.05 7.43
CA ARG A 178 -16.46 10.58 6.13
C ARG A 178 -16.03 12.02 5.93
N ALA A 179 -16.21 12.88 6.92
CA ALA A 179 -15.82 14.28 6.84
C ALA A 179 -14.31 14.45 6.64
N GLU A 180 -13.48 13.65 7.30
CA GLU A 180 -12.02 13.65 7.13
C GLU A 180 -11.58 13.21 5.74
N LEU A 181 -12.19 12.16 5.18
CA LEU A 181 -11.91 11.71 3.81
C LEU A 181 -12.22 12.81 2.78
N LEU A 182 -13.38 13.44 2.90
CA LEU A 182 -13.76 14.55 2.01
C LEU A 182 -12.83 15.76 2.16
N ARG A 183 -12.41 16.07 3.38
CA ARG A 183 -11.45 17.14 3.67
C ARG A 183 -10.07 16.84 3.07
N GLU A 184 -9.61 15.60 3.15
CA GLU A 184 -8.34 15.20 2.55
C GLU A 184 -8.31 15.47 1.05
N ILE A 185 -9.39 15.12 0.34
CA ILE A 185 -9.49 15.35 -1.11
C ILE A 185 -9.32 16.85 -1.42
N ASP A 186 -10.10 17.70 -0.75
CA ASP A 186 -10.03 19.15 -1.00
C ASP A 186 -8.64 19.72 -0.70
N VAL A 187 -8.06 19.38 0.45
CA VAL A 187 -6.70 19.84 0.83
C VAL A 187 -5.66 19.35 -0.18
N ARG A 188 -5.78 18.12 -0.68
CA ARG A 188 -4.84 17.55 -1.63
C ARG A 188 -4.87 18.28 -2.97
N PHE A 189 -6.06 18.41 -3.54
CA PHE A 189 -6.24 19.11 -4.81
C PHE A 189 -5.87 20.61 -4.71
N ASP A 190 -6.28 21.29 -3.64
CA ASP A 190 -5.94 22.71 -3.42
C ASP A 190 -4.43 22.91 -3.29
N SER A 191 -3.74 22.02 -2.57
CA SER A 191 -2.29 22.09 -2.41
C SER A 191 -1.57 21.85 -3.73
N ALA A 192 -1.93 20.78 -4.46
CA ALA A 192 -1.33 20.47 -5.75
C ALA A 192 -1.55 21.59 -6.77
N GLN A 193 -2.80 22.05 -6.91
CA GLN A 193 -3.15 23.14 -7.82
C GLN A 193 -2.38 24.43 -7.51
N ARG A 194 -2.29 24.80 -6.24
CA ARG A 194 -1.56 25.99 -5.82
C ARG A 194 -0.07 25.91 -6.13
N LEU A 195 0.54 24.72 -5.93
CA LEU A 195 1.94 24.53 -6.25
C LEU A 195 2.17 24.65 -7.77
N MET A 196 1.29 24.08 -8.59
CA MET A 196 1.31 24.19 -10.05
C MET A 196 1.08 25.64 -10.55
N ASP A 197 0.26 26.42 -9.86
CA ASP A 197 0.01 27.83 -10.22
C ASP A 197 1.19 28.76 -9.92
N ARG A 198 2.06 28.39 -8.99
CA ARG A 198 3.13 29.27 -8.46
C ARG A 198 4.53 28.88 -8.85
N ARG A 199 4.70 27.71 -9.43
CA ARG A 199 6.01 27.15 -9.77
C ARG A 199 6.01 26.60 -11.18
N PRO A 200 7.14 26.69 -11.90
CA PRO A 200 7.30 25.92 -13.12
C PRO A 200 7.23 24.42 -12.79
N TRP A 201 6.71 23.64 -13.71
CA TRP A 201 6.69 22.19 -13.62
C TRP A 201 6.63 21.52 -14.99
N ASP A 202 7.35 20.42 -15.12
CA ASP A 202 7.28 19.47 -16.21
C ASP A 202 6.44 18.25 -15.78
N LEU A 203 6.68 17.76 -14.53
CA LEU A 203 5.86 16.73 -13.88
C LEU A 203 5.18 17.29 -12.64
N ALA A 204 3.86 17.10 -12.54
CA ALA A 204 3.14 17.18 -11.27
C ALA A 204 2.57 15.80 -10.95
N PHE A 205 2.86 15.27 -9.76
CA PHE A 205 2.36 13.97 -9.30
C PHE A 205 1.82 14.11 -7.88
N PHE A 206 0.53 13.87 -7.69
CA PHE A 206 -0.07 13.86 -6.36
C PHE A 206 -0.99 12.68 -6.14
N VAL A 207 -1.11 12.22 -4.89
CA VAL A 207 -1.90 11.06 -4.51
C VAL A 207 -2.98 11.45 -3.49
N VAL A 208 -4.19 10.97 -3.73
CA VAL A 208 -5.37 11.07 -2.86
C VAL A 208 -5.59 9.70 -2.22
N GLY A 209 -5.52 9.62 -0.89
CA GLY A 209 -5.71 8.38 -0.12
C GLY A 209 -7.17 8.11 0.25
N ALA A 210 -8.06 9.09 0.09
CA ALA A 210 -9.45 8.99 0.52
C ALA A 210 -10.25 7.89 -0.18
N THR A 211 -9.89 7.51 -1.40
CA THR A 211 -10.56 6.43 -2.14
C THR A 211 -10.31 5.07 -1.48
N ASP A 212 -9.07 4.81 -1.06
CA ASP A 212 -8.66 3.63 -0.29
C ASP A 212 -9.32 3.61 1.11
N GLY A 213 -9.23 4.72 1.87
CA GLY A 213 -9.85 4.83 3.18
C GLY A 213 -11.37 4.62 3.14
N ALA A 214 -12.05 5.20 2.15
CA ALA A 214 -13.48 5.00 1.98
C ALA A 214 -13.85 3.54 1.71
N ALA A 215 -13.10 2.86 0.84
CA ALA A 215 -13.32 1.46 0.53
C ALA A 215 -13.05 0.57 1.76
N HIS A 216 -11.96 0.78 2.47
CA HIS A 216 -11.63 0.02 3.67
C HIS A 216 -12.70 0.10 4.75
N PHE A 217 -13.26 1.28 5.02
CA PHE A 217 -14.14 1.46 6.18
C PHE A 217 -15.62 1.44 5.86
N PHE A 218 -16.03 1.78 4.63
CA PHE A 218 -17.44 1.97 4.31
C PHE A 218 -18.02 0.90 3.38
N TRP A 219 -17.26 -0.13 2.99
CA TRP A 219 -17.76 -1.17 2.09
C TRP A 219 -19.00 -1.88 2.63
N LYS A 220 -19.03 -2.19 3.92
CA LYS A 220 -20.17 -2.85 4.59
C LYS A 220 -21.48 -2.04 4.50
N TYR A 221 -21.40 -0.74 4.35
CA TYR A 221 -22.58 0.12 4.21
C TYR A 221 -23.02 0.25 2.75
N HIS A 222 -22.08 0.08 1.83
CA HIS A 222 -22.31 0.22 0.39
C HIS A 222 -22.88 -1.05 -0.24
N ASP A 223 -22.40 -2.22 0.15
CA ASP A 223 -22.70 -3.50 -0.49
C ASP A 223 -23.74 -4.30 0.31
N PRO A 224 -25.01 -4.44 -0.19
CA PRO A 224 -26.04 -5.21 0.50
C PRO A 224 -25.71 -6.70 0.67
N THR A 225 -24.71 -7.22 -0.04
CA THR A 225 -24.29 -8.63 0.08
C THR A 225 -23.21 -8.82 1.15
N HIS A 226 -22.65 -7.72 1.68
CA HIS A 226 -21.60 -7.79 2.70
C HIS A 226 -22.14 -8.42 4.00
N PRO A 227 -21.43 -9.38 4.63
CA PRO A 227 -21.90 -10.08 5.85
C PRO A 227 -22.25 -9.18 7.06
N LEU A 228 -21.72 -7.97 7.08
CA LEU A 228 -21.99 -6.95 8.12
C LEU A 228 -22.90 -5.82 7.63
N TYR A 229 -23.62 -6.03 6.53
CA TYR A 229 -24.54 -5.01 6.02
C TYR A 229 -25.70 -4.80 7.00
N ASP A 230 -25.97 -3.55 7.32
CA ASP A 230 -27.10 -3.11 8.12
C ASP A 230 -27.87 -2.03 7.35
N PRO A 231 -29.17 -2.22 7.03
CA PRO A 231 -29.96 -1.27 6.25
C PRO A 231 -30.11 0.11 6.90
N GLU A 232 -30.14 0.21 8.24
CA GLU A 232 -30.28 1.47 8.96
C GLU A 232 -28.96 2.29 8.88
N GLU A 233 -27.83 1.62 9.08
CA GLU A 233 -26.51 2.24 8.89
C GLU A 233 -26.25 2.58 7.41
N ALA A 234 -26.67 1.72 6.48
CA ALA A 234 -26.56 1.94 5.04
C ALA A 234 -27.38 3.15 4.56
N ALA A 235 -28.53 3.41 5.14
CA ALA A 235 -29.33 4.60 4.84
C ALA A 235 -28.58 5.91 5.20
N GLN A 236 -27.62 5.86 6.11
CA GLN A 236 -26.83 7.02 6.54
C GLN A 236 -25.47 7.13 5.85
N TYR A 237 -24.82 6.00 5.56
CA TYR A 237 -23.42 5.95 5.14
C TYR A 237 -23.18 5.18 3.83
N GLY A 238 -24.22 4.58 3.23
CA GLY A 238 -24.08 3.76 2.03
C GLY A 238 -23.54 4.50 0.81
N ASP A 239 -23.78 5.80 0.74
CA ASP A 239 -23.30 6.66 -0.35
C ASP A 239 -21.87 7.20 -0.12
N THR A 240 -21.24 6.89 1.00
CA THR A 240 -19.94 7.52 1.36
C THR A 240 -18.86 7.25 0.30
N ILE A 241 -18.74 6.02 -0.19
CA ILE A 241 -17.75 5.69 -1.23
C ILE A 241 -18.05 6.47 -2.51
N LEU A 242 -19.31 6.48 -2.95
CA LEU A 242 -19.72 7.25 -4.13
C LEU A 242 -19.47 8.75 -3.96
N GLU A 243 -19.72 9.31 -2.79
CA GLU A 243 -19.48 10.73 -2.52
C GLU A 243 -18.00 11.09 -2.61
N VAL A 244 -17.11 10.22 -2.11
CA VAL A 244 -15.65 10.35 -2.25
C VAL A 244 -15.25 10.38 -3.72
N TYR A 245 -15.75 9.43 -4.53
CA TYR A 245 -15.47 9.40 -5.96
C TYR A 245 -16.06 10.60 -6.71
N ARG A 246 -17.29 11.04 -6.39
CA ARG A 246 -17.90 12.27 -6.95
C ARG A 246 -17.06 13.51 -6.59
N ARG A 247 -16.50 13.57 -5.37
CA ARG A 247 -15.63 14.68 -4.96
C ARG A 247 -14.34 14.67 -5.79
N CYS A 248 -13.69 13.52 -5.95
CA CYS A 248 -12.49 13.39 -6.79
C CYS A 248 -12.81 13.75 -8.24
N ASP A 249 -13.88 13.21 -8.83
CA ASP A 249 -14.30 13.49 -10.19
C ASP A 249 -14.51 15.00 -10.46
N ARG A 250 -15.22 15.69 -9.56
CA ARG A 250 -15.44 17.13 -9.66
C ARG A 250 -14.11 17.90 -9.62
N ARG A 251 -13.21 17.56 -8.68
CA ARG A 251 -11.91 18.21 -8.55
C ARG A 251 -11.02 17.95 -9.76
N ILE A 252 -11.06 16.76 -10.32
CA ILE A 252 -10.40 16.43 -11.60
C ILE A 252 -10.95 17.34 -12.71
N GLY A 253 -12.28 17.46 -12.85
CA GLY A 253 -12.89 18.33 -13.84
C GLY A 253 -12.51 19.82 -13.71
N GLU A 254 -12.32 20.32 -12.47
CA GLU A 254 -11.83 21.68 -12.21
C GLU A 254 -10.39 21.87 -12.71
N LEU A 255 -9.51 20.87 -12.50
CA LEU A 255 -8.13 20.89 -13.02
C LEU A 255 -8.10 20.79 -14.54
N LEU A 256 -8.88 19.89 -15.14
CA LEU A 256 -8.93 19.71 -16.60
C LEU A 256 -9.29 21.00 -17.33
N LYS A 257 -10.32 21.74 -16.89
CA LYS A 257 -10.71 23.02 -17.46
C LYS A 257 -9.59 24.05 -17.52
N ARG A 258 -8.66 23.99 -16.57
CA ARG A 258 -7.50 24.90 -16.52
C ARG A 258 -6.38 24.45 -17.47
N LEU A 259 -6.13 23.13 -17.53
CA LEU A 259 -5.08 22.55 -18.37
C LEU A 259 -5.45 22.59 -19.86
N GLU A 260 -6.72 22.42 -20.21
CA GLU A 260 -7.22 22.51 -21.58
C GLU A 260 -6.94 23.86 -22.23
N ALA A 261 -7.03 24.94 -21.44
CA ALA A 261 -6.74 26.28 -21.93
C ALA A 261 -5.27 26.46 -22.35
N ALA A 262 -4.35 25.67 -21.79
CA ALA A 262 -2.93 25.67 -22.13
C ALA A 262 -2.61 24.72 -23.29
N GLY A 263 -3.33 23.58 -23.41
CA GLY A 263 -3.22 22.62 -24.53
C GLY A 263 -1.93 21.80 -24.59
N ASP A 264 -1.11 21.81 -23.51
CA ASP A 264 0.26 21.29 -23.49
C ASP A 264 0.47 20.23 -22.38
N CYS A 265 -0.58 19.57 -21.92
CA CYS A 265 -0.50 18.66 -20.79
C CYS A 265 -1.18 17.31 -21.05
N ASN A 266 -0.44 16.22 -20.81
CA ASN A 266 -1.01 14.90 -20.69
C ASN A 266 -1.40 14.63 -19.22
N VAL A 267 -2.56 14.06 -19.00
CA VAL A 267 -3.11 13.73 -17.68
C VAL A 267 -3.24 12.22 -17.55
N LEU A 268 -2.64 11.65 -16.51
CA LEU A 268 -2.78 10.27 -16.15
C LEU A 268 -3.54 10.18 -14.81
N VAL A 269 -4.60 9.39 -14.76
CA VAL A 269 -5.27 9.02 -13.50
C VAL A 269 -4.99 7.55 -13.25
N VAL A 270 -4.32 7.26 -12.13
CA VAL A 270 -3.81 5.91 -11.83
C VAL A 270 -4.16 5.49 -10.41
N SER A 271 -4.24 4.19 -10.17
CA SER A 271 -4.20 3.65 -8.81
C SER A 271 -3.19 2.52 -8.69
N ASP A 272 -2.68 2.33 -7.51
CA ASP A 272 -1.67 1.31 -7.18
C ASP A 272 -2.28 -0.10 -7.05
N HIS A 273 -3.54 -0.20 -6.70
CA HIS A 273 -4.36 -1.42 -6.66
C HIS A 273 -5.83 -1.06 -6.82
N GLY A 274 -6.69 -2.07 -6.89
CA GLY A 274 -8.12 -1.92 -6.78
C GLY A 274 -8.63 -2.25 -5.39
N GLU A 275 -9.94 -2.16 -5.19
CA GLU A 275 -10.63 -2.45 -3.95
C GLU A 275 -11.87 -3.32 -4.18
N GLY A 276 -12.28 -4.04 -3.12
CA GLY A 276 -13.48 -4.85 -3.09
C GLY A 276 -13.87 -5.23 -1.66
N PRO A 277 -14.97 -5.97 -1.46
CA PRO A 277 -15.42 -6.38 -0.13
C PRO A 277 -14.38 -7.27 0.56
N LEU A 278 -14.22 -7.09 1.87
CA LEU A 278 -13.47 -8.01 2.70
C LEU A 278 -14.27 -9.29 2.93
N GLY A 279 -13.68 -10.45 2.63
CA GLY A 279 -14.33 -11.75 2.82
C GLY A 279 -14.44 -12.21 4.26
N SER A 280 -15.22 -13.29 4.45
CA SER A 280 -15.42 -13.92 5.76
C SER A 280 -14.50 -15.11 6.01
N GLN A 281 -13.68 -15.52 5.05
CA GLN A 281 -12.80 -16.66 5.18
C GLN A 281 -11.48 -16.28 5.84
N ALA A 282 -11.05 -17.05 6.83
CA ALA A 282 -9.77 -16.88 7.51
C ALA A 282 -8.88 -18.10 7.26
N ILE A 283 -7.61 -17.84 6.96
CA ILE A 283 -6.58 -18.84 6.78
C ILE A 283 -5.52 -18.62 7.87
N HIS A 284 -5.20 -19.68 8.61
CA HIS A 284 -4.22 -19.69 9.69
C HIS A 284 -3.01 -20.51 9.26
N LEU A 285 -2.06 -19.87 8.58
CA LEU A 285 -0.89 -20.54 7.98
C LEU A 285 0.00 -21.19 9.05
N ASN A 286 0.24 -20.53 10.18
CA ASN A 286 1.04 -21.13 11.25
C ASN A 286 0.36 -22.37 11.87
N LEU A 287 -0.97 -22.39 11.94
CA LEU A 287 -1.68 -23.60 12.39
C LEU A 287 -1.55 -24.73 11.34
N TRP A 288 -1.67 -24.42 10.05
CA TRP A 288 -1.45 -25.40 9.00
C TRP A 288 -0.01 -25.95 9.05
N LEU A 289 1.00 -25.09 9.14
CA LEU A 289 2.40 -25.48 9.29
C LEU A 289 2.62 -26.38 10.52
N ALA A 290 1.95 -26.08 11.64
CA ALA A 290 2.03 -26.92 12.84
C ALA A 290 1.36 -28.28 12.64
N GLN A 291 0.24 -28.37 11.92
CA GLN A 291 -0.41 -29.63 11.55
C GLN A 291 0.45 -30.49 10.64
N GLN A 292 1.30 -29.88 9.81
CA GLN A 292 2.29 -30.58 8.98
C GLN A 292 3.59 -30.93 9.72
N GLY A 293 3.70 -30.57 11.02
CA GLY A 293 4.92 -30.79 11.80
C GLY A 293 6.08 -29.85 11.42
N LEU A 294 5.80 -28.76 10.73
CA LEU A 294 6.79 -27.78 10.27
C LEU A 294 6.97 -26.61 11.25
N LEU A 295 6.01 -26.38 12.14
CA LEU A 295 6.05 -25.36 13.18
C LEU A 295 5.70 -25.99 14.53
N THR A 296 6.38 -25.59 15.56
CA THR A 296 6.10 -25.99 16.95
C THR A 296 5.74 -24.76 17.77
N PHE A 297 4.59 -24.82 18.47
CA PHE A 297 4.22 -23.81 19.47
C PHE A 297 4.81 -24.19 20.84
N ARG A 298 5.19 -23.19 21.64
CA ARG A 298 5.68 -23.39 23.00
C ARG A 298 4.62 -24.06 23.87
N SER A 299 5.00 -25.12 24.57
CA SER A 299 4.09 -25.90 25.42
C SER A 299 3.79 -25.25 26.78
N ASP A 300 4.66 -24.38 27.25
CA ASP A 300 4.53 -23.66 28.53
C ASP A 300 3.40 -22.61 28.54
N ILE A 301 2.91 -22.22 27.38
CA ILE A 301 1.74 -21.32 27.20
C ILE A 301 0.43 -22.13 27.09
N GLY A 302 0.51 -23.45 26.91
CA GLY A 302 -0.61 -24.37 26.64
C GLY A 302 -1.17 -25.12 27.85
N GLY A 303 -0.74 -24.84 29.05
CA GLY A 303 -1.17 -25.54 30.26
C GLY A 303 -2.63 -25.27 30.65
N GLY A 304 -3.53 -26.12 30.18
CA GLY A 304 -4.90 -26.24 30.66
C GLY A 304 -5.90 -25.19 30.20
N THR A 305 -7.17 -25.60 30.10
CA THR A 305 -8.34 -24.76 29.75
C THR A 305 -8.46 -23.47 30.58
N LEU A 306 -7.84 -23.40 31.74
CA LEU A 306 -7.85 -22.24 32.64
C LEU A 306 -6.82 -21.18 32.23
N GLY A 307 -5.62 -21.57 31.80
CA GLY A 307 -4.57 -20.66 31.34
C GLY A 307 -4.92 -19.96 30.01
N VAL A 308 -5.54 -20.69 29.08
CA VAL A 308 -6.05 -20.14 27.82
C VAL A 308 -7.17 -19.13 28.09
N LYS A 309 -8.11 -19.43 29.03
CA LYS A 309 -9.17 -18.48 29.40
C LYS A 309 -8.64 -17.24 30.11
N LEU A 310 -7.61 -17.37 30.94
CA LEU A 310 -7.00 -16.23 31.64
C LEU A 310 -6.19 -15.34 30.67
N ASN A 311 -5.44 -15.91 29.73
CA ASN A 311 -4.71 -15.15 28.71
C ASN A 311 -5.66 -14.49 27.69
N THR A 312 -6.72 -15.18 27.28
CA THR A 312 -7.77 -14.60 26.42
C THR A 312 -8.53 -13.50 27.14
N LEU A 313 -8.85 -13.69 28.42
CA LEU A 313 -9.47 -12.64 29.27
C LEU A 313 -8.50 -11.46 29.52
N ALA A 314 -7.22 -11.71 29.71
CA ALA A 314 -6.22 -10.66 29.89
C ALA A 314 -5.98 -9.89 28.57
N SER A 315 -5.89 -10.57 27.43
CA SER A 315 -5.77 -9.92 26.11
C SER A 315 -7.05 -9.15 25.74
N HIS A 316 -8.23 -9.71 26.02
CA HIS A 316 -9.51 -8.99 25.86
C HIS A 316 -9.66 -7.81 26.83
N ALA A 317 -9.19 -7.95 28.09
CA ALA A 317 -9.17 -6.85 29.05
C ALA A 317 -8.18 -5.75 28.64
N VAL A 318 -7.01 -6.13 28.12
CA VAL A 318 -6.01 -5.19 27.57
C VAL A 318 -6.54 -4.52 26.30
N GLN A 319 -7.20 -5.25 25.39
CA GLN A 319 -7.83 -4.66 24.21
C GLN A 319 -9.04 -3.79 24.55
N ARG A 320 -9.90 -4.22 25.48
CA ARG A 320 -10.99 -3.36 26.01
C ARG A 320 -10.45 -2.15 26.76
N GLY A 321 -9.41 -2.33 27.56
CA GLY A 321 -8.70 -1.24 28.23
C GLY A 321 -8.06 -0.27 27.24
N LYS A 322 -7.40 -0.76 26.19
CA LYS A 322 -6.89 0.05 25.07
C LYS A 322 -8.04 0.82 24.42
N ARG A 323 -9.13 0.16 23.99
CA ARG A 323 -10.30 0.85 23.38
C ARG A 323 -10.91 1.91 24.28
N SER A 324 -11.04 1.64 25.58
CA SER A 324 -11.56 2.62 26.55
C SER A 324 -10.59 3.77 26.83
N LEU A 325 -9.28 3.51 26.83
CA LEU A 325 -8.24 4.51 27.01
C LEU A 325 -8.08 5.40 25.76
N TYR A 326 -8.07 4.81 24.55
CA TYR A 326 -7.98 5.52 23.27
C TYR A 326 -9.17 6.47 23.06
N GLY A 327 -10.32 6.19 23.64
CA GLY A 327 -11.48 7.10 23.62
C GLY A 327 -11.40 8.30 24.57
N ARG A 328 -10.49 8.29 25.56
CA ARG A 328 -10.46 9.28 26.66
C ARG A 328 -9.15 10.03 26.84
N ILE A 329 -8.05 9.52 26.30
CA ILE A 329 -6.71 10.09 26.47
C ILE A 329 -6.15 10.42 25.09
N SER A 330 -5.55 11.62 24.93
CA SER A 330 -4.91 11.99 23.67
C SER A 330 -3.70 11.08 23.40
N PHE A 331 -3.47 10.78 22.13
CA PHE A 331 -2.31 10.00 21.67
C PHE A 331 -0.98 10.49 22.25
N GLN A 332 -0.78 11.81 22.30
CA GLN A 332 0.42 12.42 22.88
C GLN A 332 0.61 12.10 24.37
N THR A 333 -0.48 11.87 25.10
CA THR A 333 -0.41 11.50 26.53
C THR A 333 -0.09 10.01 26.71
N LEU A 334 -0.58 9.15 25.83
CA LEU A 334 -0.24 7.72 25.80
C LEU A 334 1.24 7.49 25.45
N THR A 335 1.76 8.22 24.48
CA THR A 335 3.18 8.17 24.09
C THR A 335 4.08 8.66 25.23
N LYS A 336 3.65 9.67 25.99
CA LYS A 336 4.40 10.15 27.19
C LYS A 336 4.37 9.11 28.32
N LEU A 337 3.29 8.39 28.52
CA LEU A 337 3.19 7.32 29.52
C LEU A 337 4.06 6.10 29.16
N ARG A 338 4.15 5.74 27.88
CA ARG A 338 5.05 4.69 27.39
C ARG A 338 6.54 5.01 27.59
N ARG A 339 6.91 6.29 27.59
CA ARG A 339 8.29 6.73 27.90
C ARG A 339 8.75 6.39 29.33
N LEU A 340 7.81 6.09 30.22
CA LEU A 340 8.10 5.67 31.60
C LEU A 340 8.42 4.17 31.72
N TRP A 341 8.34 3.41 30.63
CA TRP A 341 8.66 1.97 30.64
C TRP A 341 10.16 1.76 30.43
N PRO A 342 10.79 0.80 31.14
CA PRO A 342 12.20 0.48 30.97
C PRO A 342 12.54 0.04 29.54
N ASP A 343 13.69 0.45 29.02
CA ASP A 343 14.16 0.12 27.66
C ASP A 343 14.25 -1.40 27.42
N SER A 344 14.50 -2.19 28.48
CA SER A 344 14.51 -3.66 28.43
C SER A 344 13.15 -4.29 28.10
N LEU A 345 12.05 -3.57 28.35
CA LEU A 345 10.69 -3.98 27.98
C LEU A 345 10.31 -3.53 26.55
N ARG A 346 10.91 -2.44 26.06
CA ARG A 346 10.67 -1.92 24.70
C ARG A 346 11.32 -2.79 23.63
N THR A 347 12.53 -3.27 23.87
CA THR A 347 13.30 -4.12 22.94
C THR A 347 12.78 -5.55 22.86
N ARG A 348 12.12 -6.06 23.90
CA ARG A 348 11.51 -7.41 23.90
C ARG A 348 10.22 -7.53 23.09
N LEU A 349 9.54 -6.43 22.78
CA LEU A 349 8.26 -6.45 22.08
C LEU A 349 8.37 -6.73 20.57
N GLY A 350 9.53 -6.62 19.93
CA GLY A 350 9.67 -6.78 18.49
C GLY A 350 9.41 -8.19 17.97
N ALA A 351 10.18 -9.18 18.41
CA ALA A 351 10.02 -10.57 17.95
C ALA A 351 8.84 -11.30 18.65
N GLU A 352 8.59 -10.99 19.93
CA GLU A 352 7.47 -11.55 20.69
C GLU A 352 6.10 -10.98 20.27
N GLU A 353 6.08 -9.82 19.59
CA GLU A 353 4.85 -9.22 19.05
C GLU A 353 4.33 -9.98 17.83
N PHE A 354 5.22 -10.41 16.94
CA PHE A 354 4.86 -11.14 15.71
C PHE A 354 4.73 -12.65 15.93
N PHE A 355 5.53 -13.22 16.83
CA PHE A 355 5.61 -14.67 17.03
C PHE A 355 5.71 -15.05 18.51
N PRO A 356 4.73 -14.66 19.35
CA PRO A 356 4.83 -14.81 20.81
C PRO A 356 4.96 -16.25 21.29
N ASP A 357 4.47 -17.19 20.49
CA ASP A 357 4.24 -18.58 20.90
C ASP A 357 5.04 -19.59 20.08
N VAL A 358 5.98 -19.16 19.25
CA VAL A 358 6.77 -20.05 18.40
C VAL A 358 7.98 -20.60 19.17
N ASP A 359 8.15 -21.91 19.15
CA ASP A 359 9.37 -22.59 19.57
C ASP A 359 10.34 -22.72 18.41
N TRP A 360 11.28 -21.77 18.33
CA TRP A 360 12.23 -21.66 17.23
C TRP A 360 13.19 -22.86 17.11
N MET A 361 13.47 -23.54 18.25
CA MET A 361 14.35 -24.73 18.26
C MET A 361 13.74 -25.96 17.57
N HIS A 362 12.42 -25.92 17.31
CA HIS A 362 11.69 -27.03 16.69
C HIS A 362 10.82 -26.57 15.50
N THR A 363 11.05 -25.33 14.99
CA THR A 363 10.28 -24.75 13.90
C THR A 363 11.12 -24.66 12.63
N ARG A 364 10.68 -25.31 11.55
CA ARG A 364 11.34 -25.36 10.25
C ARG A 364 10.81 -24.31 9.27
N ALA A 365 9.52 -23.94 9.39
CA ALA A 365 8.87 -22.92 8.58
C ALA A 365 7.83 -22.16 9.41
N TYR A 366 7.61 -20.89 9.11
CA TYR A 366 6.66 -20.01 9.81
C TYR A 366 6.14 -18.91 8.89
N SER A 367 5.04 -18.25 9.28
CA SER A 367 4.40 -17.19 8.53
C SER A 367 4.11 -16.01 9.44
N GLU A 368 4.30 -14.78 8.95
CA GLU A 368 3.75 -13.58 9.57
C GLU A 368 2.22 -13.49 9.41
N GLU A 369 1.63 -14.42 8.65
CA GLU A 369 0.21 -14.64 8.38
C GLU A 369 -0.52 -13.48 7.69
N LEU A 370 -0.25 -12.24 8.06
CA LEU A 370 -0.99 -11.07 7.58
C LEU A 370 -0.97 -10.92 6.05
N ARG A 371 0.17 -11.24 5.42
CA ARG A 371 0.38 -11.16 3.97
C ARG A 371 0.31 -12.50 3.26
N GLY A 372 0.20 -13.60 4.02
CA GLY A 372 0.25 -14.93 3.44
C GLY A 372 1.64 -15.35 2.97
N ASN A 373 2.68 -14.83 3.60
CA ASN A 373 4.05 -15.21 3.26
C ASN A 373 4.56 -16.30 4.18
N ILE A 374 5.44 -17.17 3.66
CA ILE A 374 6.07 -18.24 4.46
C ILE A 374 7.59 -18.08 4.38
N TRP A 375 8.20 -18.15 5.54
CA TRP A 375 9.63 -18.13 5.74
C TRP A 375 10.12 -19.52 6.16
N ILE A 376 11.21 -19.99 5.56
CA ILE A 376 11.92 -21.18 6.01
C ILE A 376 12.92 -20.74 7.08
N ASN A 377 12.94 -21.42 8.21
CA ASN A 377 13.89 -21.15 9.30
C ASN A 377 15.27 -21.68 8.92
N LEU A 378 16.00 -20.90 8.10
CA LEU A 378 17.19 -21.33 7.35
C LEU A 378 18.47 -21.15 8.20
N ARG A 379 19.30 -22.19 8.26
CA ARG A 379 20.59 -22.15 8.93
C ARG A 379 21.54 -21.14 8.26
N GLY A 380 22.19 -20.33 9.08
CA GLY A 380 23.09 -19.27 8.61
C GLY A 380 22.40 -17.97 8.21
N ARG A 381 21.08 -17.95 8.06
CA ARG A 381 20.27 -16.75 7.84
C ARG A 381 19.49 -16.34 9.08
N ASP A 382 18.81 -17.29 9.70
CA ASP A 382 17.93 -17.05 10.83
C ASP A 382 18.64 -17.36 12.16
N PRO A 383 18.30 -16.67 13.28
CA PRO A 383 19.03 -16.79 14.55
C PRO A 383 19.10 -18.21 15.10
N GLN A 384 18.05 -19.00 14.92
CA GLN A 384 17.95 -20.41 15.30
C GLN A 384 17.56 -21.26 14.10
N GLY A 385 18.19 -21.01 12.97
CA GLY A 385 17.90 -21.73 11.71
C GLY A 385 18.16 -23.22 11.82
N LEU A 386 17.18 -24.01 11.38
CA LEU A 386 17.20 -25.48 11.44
C LEU A 386 17.42 -26.14 10.09
N VAL A 387 16.85 -25.55 9.03
CA VAL A 387 16.87 -26.14 7.68
C VAL A 387 18.20 -25.83 7.01
N GLU A 388 18.87 -26.84 6.49
CA GLU A 388 20.13 -26.68 5.75
C GLU A 388 19.88 -26.02 4.39
N PRO A 389 20.75 -25.06 3.97
CA PRO A 389 20.72 -24.51 2.62
C PRO A 389 20.91 -25.59 1.55
N GLY A 390 20.27 -25.41 0.39
CA GLY A 390 20.37 -26.34 -0.73
C GLY A 390 19.24 -27.39 -0.74
N ALA A 391 19.56 -28.66 -0.87
CA ALA A 391 18.58 -29.72 -1.16
C ALA A 391 17.45 -29.83 -0.10
N GLU A 392 17.75 -29.64 1.18
CA GLU A 392 16.73 -29.70 2.24
C GLU A 392 15.79 -28.48 2.14
N TYR A 393 16.35 -27.30 1.94
CA TYR A 393 15.60 -26.05 1.74
C TYR A 393 14.67 -26.16 0.52
N ASP A 394 15.16 -26.68 -0.60
CA ASP A 394 14.37 -26.83 -1.83
C ASP A 394 13.26 -27.86 -1.65
N ALA A 395 13.58 -29.02 -1.06
CA ALA A 395 12.60 -30.07 -0.80
C ALA A 395 11.47 -29.60 0.13
N LEU A 396 11.78 -28.80 1.15
CA LEU A 396 10.76 -28.26 2.06
C LEU A 396 9.85 -27.26 1.36
N ARG A 397 10.41 -26.39 0.51
CA ARG A 397 9.61 -25.47 -0.31
C ARG A 397 8.68 -26.24 -1.26
N ASP A 398 9.20 -27.27 -1.93
CA ASP A 398 8.41 -28.12 -2.83
C ASP A 398 7.27 -28.83 -2.10
N GLN A 399 7.53 -29.35 -0.90
CA GLN A 399 6.51 -29.94 -0.05
C GLN A 399 5.38 -28.92 0.23
N ILE A 400 5.71 -27.72 0.70
CA ILE A 400 4.70 -26.68 1.02
C ILE A 400 3.93 -26.26 -0.24
N ILE A 401 4.61 -26.10 -1.37
CA ILE A 401 3.98 -25.75 -2.66
C ILE A 401 2.96 -26.81 -3.10
N ALA A 402 3.29 -28.09 -2.92
CA ALA A 402 2.41 -29.19 -3.30
C ALA A 402 1.22 -29.38 -2.34
N GLU A 403 1.44 -29.20 -1.04
CA GLU A 403 0.46 -29.57 -0.02
C GLU A 403 -0.48 -28.41 0.35
N LEU A 404 0.01 -27.15 0.46
CA LEU A 404 -0.79 -26.04 0.94
C LEU A 404 -2.02 -25.72 0.05
N PRO A 405 -1.97 -25.81 -1.29
CA PRO A 405 -3.16 -25.62 -2.13
C PRO A 405 -4.24 -26.70 -1.95
N THR A 406 -3.93 -27.81 -1.27
CA THR A 406 -4.90 -28.86 -0.96
C THR A 406 -5.73 -28.55 0.30
N LEU A 407 -5.39 -27.48 1.04
CA LEU A 407 -6.13 -27.03 2.21
C LEU A 407 -7.60 -26.77 1.84
N VAL A 408 -8.50 -27.39 2.58
CA VAL A 408 -9.96 -27.26 2.39
C VAL A 408 -10.58 -26.66 3.63
N ASP A 409 -11.47 -25.71 3.44
CA ASP A 409 -12.38 -25.27 4.49
C ASP A 409 -13.42 -26.38 4.73
N PRO A 410 -13.45 -27.01 5.92
CA PRO A 410 -14.32 -28.15 6.18
C PRO A 410 -15.81 -27.76 6.23
N GLN A 411 -16.15 -26.49 6.33
CA GLN A 411 -17.54 -26.02 6.36
C GLN A 411 -18.11 -25.82 4.96
N THR A 412 -17.28 -25.35 4.02
CA THR A 412 -17.72 -24.96 2.68
C THR A 412 -17.23 -25.91 1.58
N GLY A 413 -16.19 -26.70 1.83
CA GLY A 413 -15.47 -27.49 0.84
C GLY A 413 -14.59 -26.65 -0.09
N ALA A 414 -14.50 -25.33 0.11
CA ALA A 414 -13.69 -24.45 -0.71
C ALA A 414 -12.19 -24.65 -0.45
N ARG A 415 -11.37 -24.43 -1.47
CA ARG A 415 -9.92 -24.40 -1.40
C ARG A 415 -9.47 -22.94 -1.49
N PRO A 416 -9.14 -22.29 -0.35
CA PRO A 416 -8.87 -20.86 -0.32
C PRO A 416 -7.51 -20.47 -0.88
N ILE A 417 -6.59 -21.42 -1.08
CA ILE A 417 -5.26 -21.16 -1.62
C ILE A 417 -5.27 -21.42 -3.12
N ARG A 418 -5.05 -20.37 -3.89
CA ARG A 418 -4.99 -20.44 -5.36
C ARG A 418 -3.66 -20.99 -5.84
N LYS A 419 -2.55 -20.45 -5.30
CA LYS A 419 -1.20 -20.84 -5.67
C LYS A 419 -0.21 -20.46 -4.58
N VAL A 420 0.88 -21.23 -4.51
CA VAL A 420 2.07 -20.89 -3.71
C VAL A 420 3.23 -20.72 -4.68
N TRP A 421 3.88 -19.59 -4.62
CA TRP A 421 4.98 -19.22 -5.49
C TRP A 421 6.30 -19.29 -4.72
N ARG A 422 7.35 -19.73 -5.38
CA ARG A 422 8.70 -19.42 -4.94
C ARG A 422 8.95 -17.93 -5.21
N ARG A 423 9.66 -17.22 -4.35
CA ARG A 423 9.98 -15.80 -4.56
C ARG A 423 10.68 -15.56 -5.91
N GLU A 424 11.52 -16.50 -6.36
CA GLU A 424 12.27 -16.44 -7.61
C GLU A 424 11.37 -16.55 -8.86
N GLU A 425 10.14 -17.04 -8.72
CA GLU A 425 9.16 -17.09 -9.81
C GLU A 425 8.45 -15.74 -10.03
N LEU A 426 8.38 -14.92 -8.98
CA LEU A 426 7.69 -13.63 -9.02
C LEU A 426 8.64 -12.45 -9.15
N PHE A 427 9.84 -12.55 -8.59
CA PHE A 427 10.77 -11.45 -8.46
C PHE A 427 12.15 -11.83 -8.97
N ASN A 428 12.89 -10.83 -9.43
CA ASN A 428 14.32 -10.91 -9.72
C ASN A 428 15.03 -9.69 -9.13
N GLY A 429 16.34 -9.75 -9.01
CA GLY A 429 17.16 -8.64 -8.54
C GLY A 429 17.98 -8.96 -7.29
N PRO A 430 18.81 -8.00 -6.84
CA PRO A 430 19.81 -8.23 -5.79
C PRO A 430 19.22 -8.36 -4.38
N TYR A 431 17.93 -8.05 -4.17
CA TYR A 431 17.30 -8.03 -2.85
C TYR A 431 16.40 -9.22 -2.57
N LEU A 432 16.37 -10.26 -3.43
CA LEU A 432 15.52 -11.44 -3.28
C LEU A 432 15.69 -12.14 -1.94
N GLU A 433 16.92 -12.24 -1.43
CA GLU A 433 17.21 -12.92 -0.15
C GLU A 433 16.57 -12.23 1.07
N ARG A 434 16.08 -11.00 0.90
CA ARG A 434 15.36 -10.24 1.94
C ARG A 434 13.87 -10.52 1.96
N PHE A 435 13.36 -11.25 0.97
CA PHE A 435 11.93 -11.54 0.78
C PHE A 435 11.57 -12.91 1.35
N PRO A 436 10.27 -13.13 1.63
CA PRO A 436 9.78 -14.44 2.05
C PRO A 436 10.18 -15.53 1.06
N ASP A 437 10.41 -16.74 1.55
CA ASP A 437 10.83 -17.86 0.71
C ASP A 437 9.70 -18.36 -0.20
N LEU A 438 8.45 -18.25 0.30
CA LEU A 438 7.24 -18.57 -0.44
C LEU A 438 6.19 -17.49 -0.27
N ILE A 439 5.52 -17.15 -1.35
CA ILE A 439 4.41 -16.20 -1.41
C ILE A 439 3.12 -16.97 -1.68
N VAL A 440 2.13 -16.83 -0.80
CA VAL A 440 0.87 -17.56 -0.89
C VAL A 440 -0.21 -16.63 -1.48
N GLU A 441 -0.73 -17.02 -2.63
CA GLU A 441 -1.84 -16.33 -3.28
C GLU A 441 -3.16 -17.03 -2.93
N ALA A 442 -4.05 -16.30 -2.28
CA ALA A 442 -5.39 -16.77 -1.96
C ALA A 442 -6.41 -16.34 -3.00
N ASP A 443 -7.54 -17.03 -3.06
CA ASP A 443 -8.70 -16.56 -3.79
C ASP A 443 -9.37 -15.42 -3.02
N TYR A 444 -9.49 -14.25 -3.66
CA TYR A 444 -10.23 -13.14 -3.07
C TYR A 444 -11.73 -13.46 -3.01
N PRO A 445 -12.40 -13.07 -1.94
CA PRO A 445 -11.99 -12.13 -0.88
C PRO A 445 -11.46 -12.79 0.40
N ASP A 446 -10.67 -13.84 0.28
CA ASP A 446 -10.14 -14.55 1.44
C ASP A 446 -9.23 -13.68 2.30
N VAL A 447 -9.19 -14.00 3.57
CA VAL A 447 -8.48 -13.22 4.56
C VAL A 447 -7.39 -14.04 5.20
N PHE A 448 -6.16 -13.63 5.02
CA PHE A 448 -5.07 -14.11 5.87
C PHE A 448 -5.24 -13.51 7.26
N LYS A 449 -5.13 -14.34 8.27
CA LYS A 449 -5.30 -13.92 9.64
C LYS A 449 -4.03 -14.18 10.41
N SER A 450 -3.39 -13.10 10.82
CA SER A 450 -2.38 -13.13 11.82
C SER A 450 -2.98 -13.22 13.22
N HIS A 451 -2.17 -13.55 14.10
CA HIS A 451 -2.12 -13.49 15.54
C HIS A 451 -2.27 -14.82 16.22
N GLY A 452 -1.16 -15.19 16.84
CA GLY A 452 -0.85 -16.29 17.72
C GLY A 452 -1.89 -16.73 18.75
N ALA A 453 -3.07 -16.15 18.74
CA ALA A 453 -4.15 -16.47 19.66
C ALA A 453 -5.12 -17.52 19.12
N TYR A 454 -5.15 -17.83 17.82
CA TYR A 454 -6.05 -18.86 17.32
C TYR A 454 -5.51 -20.25 17.63
N ARG A 455 -6.12 -20.91 18.60
CA ARG A 455 -5.81 -22.28 19.07
C ARG A 455 -6.86 -23.30 18.61
N GLY A 456 -7.64 -22.95 17.58
CA GLY A 456 -8.60 -23.87 16.99
C GLY A 456 -7.94 -25.04 16.25
N ARG A 457 -8.78 -25.91 15.66
CA ARG A 457 -8.30 -27.07 14.90
C ARG A 457 -8.36 -26.90 13.38
N GLN A 458 -8.93 -25.79 12.91
CA GLN A 458 -9.20 -25.57 11.49
C GLN A 458 -8.27 -24.48 10.97
N ALA A 459 -7.36 -24.85 10.08
CA ALA A 459 -6.45 -23.91 9.43
C ALA A 459 -7.15 -23.02 8.40
N ALA A 460 -8.28 -23.49 7.81
CA ALA A 460 -9.18 -22.68 7.01
C ALA A 460 -10.57 -22.72 7.64
N ARG A 461 -11.23 -21.59 7.81
CA ARG A 461 -12.57 -21.47 8.40
C ARG A 461 -13.25 -20.16 8.05
N ARG A 462 -14.56 -20.11 8.24
CA ARG A 462 -15.28 -18.83 8.24
C ARG A 462 -15.15 -18.13 9.59
N LEU A 463 -15.05 -16.80 9.53
CA LEU A 463 -15.17 -15.92 10.69
C LEU A 463 -16.64 -15.82 11.09
N THR A 464 -16.89 -15.76 12.38
CA THR A 464 -18.23 -15.42 12.89
C THR A 464 -18.52 -13.93 12.65
N SER A 465 -19.80 -13.55 12.65
CA SER A 465 -20.19 -12.13 12.53
C SER A 465 -19.58 -11.27 13.64
N GLU A 466 -19.41 -11.80 14.86
CA GLU A 466 -18.75 -11.11 15.96
C GLU A 466 -17.26 -10.88 15.67
N GLU A 467 -16.53 -11.87 15.15
CA GLU A 467 -15.13 -11.73 14.77
C GLU A 467 -14.96 -10.74 13.60
N MET A 468 -15.89 -10.76 12.65
CA MET A 468 -15.89 -9.78 11.56
C MET A 468 -16.18 -8.36 12.07
N ALA A 469 -17.14 -8.18 12.95
CA ALA A 469 -17.49 -6.89 13.55
C ALA A 469 -16.34 -6.29 14.40
N GLN A 470 -15.44 -7.14 14.91
CA GLN A 470 -14.25 -6.68 15.63
C GLN A 470 -13.16 -6.11 14.71
N ARG A 471 -13.26 -6.33 13.39
CA ARG A 471 -12.31 -5.77 12.41
C ARG A 471 -12.61 -4.30 12.18
N ALA A 472 -11.56 -3.51 12.05
CA ALA A 472 -11.69 -2.10 11.72
C ALA A 472 -12.11 -1.92 10.26
N ILE A 473 -11.62 -2.79 9.35
CA ILE A 473 -11.81 -2.68 7.90
C ILE A 473 -12.89 -3.64 7.38
N THR A 474 -13.58 -3.22 6.34
CA THR A 474 -14.66 -3.96 5.65
C THR A 474 -14.43 -4.11 4.14
N GLY A 475 -13.50 -3.34 3.58
CA GLY A 475 -12.94 -3.49 2.24
C GLY A 475 -11.54 -4.06 2.24
N CYS A 476 -11.08 -4.56 1.10
CA CYS A 476 -9.77 -5.17 0.93
C CYS A 476 -9.26 -4.98 -0.49
N HIS A 477 -7.95 -4.89 -0.63
CA HIS A 477 -7.28 -4.67 -1.92
C HIS A 477 -7.57 -5.76 -2.96
N ARG A 478 -7.54 -5.34 -4.23
CA ARG A 478 -7.65 -6.19 -5.42
C ARG A 478 -6.46 -5.95 -6.34
N MET A 479 -6.15 -6.95 -7.16
CA MET A 479 -4.97 -6.92 -8.05
C MET A 479 -5.02 -5.79 -9.08
N ASN A 480 -6.19 -5.44 -9.60
CA ASN A 480 -6.31 -4.49 -10.69
C ASN A 480 -6.78 -3.13 -10.19
N GLY A 481 -5.89 -2.16 -10.26
CA GLY A 481 -6.21 -0.74 -10.16
C GLY A 481 -6.68 -0.16 -11.50
N ILE A 482 -6.55 1.16 -11.67
CA ILE A 482 -6.97 1.88 -12.84
C ILE A 482 -5.79 2.58 -13.53
N PHE A 483 -5.86 2.63 -14.85
CA PHE A 483 -5.07 3.52 -15.71
C PHE A 483 -6.03 4.26 -16.62
N ILE A 484 -5.98 5.59 -16.62
CA ILE A 484 -6.69 6.46 -17.55
C ILE A 484 -5.70 7.52 -18.00
N ALA A 485 -5.52 7.69 -19.31
CA ALA A 485 -4.67 8.72 -19.89
C ALA A 485 -5.50 9.61 -20.82
N TRP A 486 -5.21 10.91 -20.84
CA TRP A 486 -5.85 11.90 -21.68
C TRP A 486 -4.89 13.05 -21.98
N GLY A 487 -4.92 13.59 -23.18
CA GLY A 487 -4.09 14.73 -23.56
C GLY A 487 -3.66 14.71 -25.03
N PRO A 488 -2.78 15.64 -25.44
CA PRO A 488 -2.38 15.80 -26.84
C PRO A 488 -1.69 14.56 -27.42
N ASP A 489 -0.90 13.83 -26.61
CA ASP A 489 -0.13 12.67 -27.07
C ASP A 489 -0.88 11.34 -26.90
N VAL A 490 -2.07 11.37 -26.31
CA VAL A 490 -2.85 10.16 -25.97
C VAL A 490 -3.74 9.76 -27.15
N ALA A 491 -3.79 8.46 -27.44
CA ALA A 491 -4.70 7.89 -28.44
C ALA A 491 -6.13 7.89 -27.88
N PRO A 492 -7.12 8.40 -28.64
CA PRO A 492 -8.49 8.47 -28.14
C PRO A 492 -9.24 7.13 -28.26
N GLY A 493 -9.99 6.77 -27.23
CA GLY A 493 -10.91 5.61 -27.24
C GLY A 493 -10.22 4.25 -27.11
N GLU A 494 -8.93 4.19 -26.85
CA GLU A 494 -8.19 2.93 -26.72
C GLU A 494 -8.45 2.26 -25.36
N ARG A 495 -8.54 0.94 -25.38
CA ARG A 495 -8.74 0.14 -24.18
C ARG A 495 -7.59 -0.84 -23.95
N LEU A 496 -6.80 -0.60 -22.92
CA LEU A 496 -5.66 -1.43 -22.56
C LEU A 496 -6.11 -2.70 -21.82
N SER A 497 -5.42 -3.82 -22.04
CA SER A 497 -5.66 -5.10 -21.37
C SER A 497 -4.52 -5.52 -20.45
N ASP A 498 -3.28 -5.12 -20.74
CA ASP A 498 -2.06 -5.68 -20.15
C ASP A 498 -1.17 -4.66 -19.43
N ALA A 499 -1.69 -3.46 -19.12
CA ALA A 499 -0.95 -2.45 -18.40
C ALA A 499 -0.60 -2.90 -16.97
N ALA A 500 0.63 -2.66 -16.55
CA ALA A 500 1.14 -2.95 -15.21
C ALA A 500 1.71 -1.70 -14.54
N LEU A 501 1.80 -1.70 -13.21
CA LEU A 501 2.31 -0.54 -12.45
C LEU A 501 3.68 -0.07 -12.92
N VAL A 502 4.56 -1.02 -13.24
CA VAL A 502 5.94 -0.74 -13.69
C VAL A 502 6.00 0.00 -15.03
N ASP A 503 4.92 0.02 -15.80
CA ASP A 503 4.84 0.70 -17.10
C ASP A 503 4.60 2.22 -16.97
N VAL A 504 4.16 2.69 -15.80
CA VAL A 504 3.82 4.10 -15.61
C VAL A 504 5.04 5.00 -15.66
N ALA A 505 6.12 4.68 -14.93
CA ALA A 505 7.34 5.50 -14.93
C ALA A 505 7.98 5.62 -16.32
N PRO A 506 8.22 4.53 -17.08
CA PRO A 506 8.77 4.65 -18.43
C PRO A 506 7.85 5.41 -19.40
N THR A 507 6.51 5.28 -19.24
CA THR A 507 5.55 6.06 -20.04
C THR A 507 5.65 7.57 -19.74
N VAL A 508 5.76 7.96 -18.47
CA VAL A 508 5.93 9.37 -18.07
C VAL A 508 7.27 9.93 -18.54
N LEU A 509 8.37 9.16 -18.41
CA LEU A 509 9.68 9.57 -18.91
C LEU A 509 9.63 9.83 -20.42
N HIS A 510 9.02 8.92 -21.17
CA HIS A 510 8.87 9.04 -22.61
C HIS A 510 8.06 10.28 -23.00
N LEU A 511 6.90 10.53 -22.39
CA LEU A 511 6.07 11.71 -22.63
C LEU A 511 6.81 13.02 -22.33
N LEU A 512 7.79 13.01 -21.42
CA LEU A 512 8.63 14.16 -21.10
C LEU A 512 9.93 14.22 -21.95
N GLY A 513 10.06 13.34 -22.94
CA GLY A 513 11.23 13.28 -23.84
C GLY A 513 12.52 12.88 -23.12
N GLN A 514 12.40 12.09 -22.06
CA GLN A 514 13.55 11.61 -21.29
C GLN A 514 13.89 10.16 -21.62
N PRO A 515 15.18 9.78 -21.57
CA PRO A 515 15.58 8.41 -21.80
C PRO A 515 15.08 7.49 -20.66
N ILE A 516 14.77 6.26 -21.03
CA ILE A 516 14.24 5.23 -20.13
C ILE A 516 15.41 4.36 -19.65
N PRO A 517 15.62 4.22 -18.31
CA PRO A 517 16.63 3.30 -17.78
C PRO A 517 16.39 1.85 -18.23
N VAL A 518 17.45 1.20 -18.74
CA VAL A 518 17.38 -0.22 -19.17
C VAL A 518 17.14 -1.18 -18.01
N GLU A 519 17.34 -0.74 -16.78
CA GLU A 519 17.07 -1.48 -15.56
C GLU A 519 15.57 -1.56 -15.23
N MET A 520 14.73 -0.72 -15.83
CA MET A 520 13.27 -0.78 -15.65
C MET A 520 12.72 -2.10 -16.22
N ASP A 521 11.79 -2.69 -15.49
CA ASP A 521 11.06 -3.90 -15.92
C ASP A 521 9.86 -3.55 -16.80
N GLY A 522 9.32 -2.34 -16.62
CA GLY A 522 8.19 -1.82 -17.38
C GLY A 522 8.60 -1.25 -18.73
N GLY A 523 7.63 -1.13 -19.62
CA GLY A 523 7.74 -0.49 -20.92
C GLY A 523 6.80 0.69 -21.08
N VAL A 524 6.97 1.43 -22.19
CA VAL A 524 6.02 2.48 -22.56
C VAL A 524 4.67 1.86 -22.94
N LEU A 525 3.58 2.36 -22.38
CA LEU A 525 2.21 1.97 -22.73
C LEU A 525 1.86 2.51 -24.13
N SER A 526 2.51 1.95 -25.15
CA SER A 526 2.44 2.43 -26.54
C SER A 526 1.02 2.40 -27.11
N GLN A 527 0.19 1.46 -26.68
CA GLN A 527 -1.23 1.41 -27.07
C GLN A 527 -2.02 2.62 -26.59
N ALA A 528 -1.60 3.26 -25.49
CA ALA A 528 -2.25 4.45 -24.96
C ALA A 528 -1.86 5.74 -25.70
N LEU A 529 -0.84 5.71 -26.54
CA LEU A 529 -0.24 6.90 -27.15
C LEU A 529 -0.51 6.96 -28.66
N ARG A 530 -0.55 8.16 -29.18
CA ARG A 530 -0.62 8.38 -30.63
C ARG A 530 0.69 7.92 -31.29
N PRO A 531 0.66 7.44 -32.55
CA PRO A 531 1.85 6.98 -33.24
C PRO A 531 2.96 8.05 -33.29
N GLU A 532 2.59 9.32 -33.46
CA GLU A 532 3.52 10.44 -33.54
C GLU A 532 4.25 10.69 -32.22
N ALA A 533 3.60 10.38 -31.11
CA ALA A 533 4.16 10.51 -29.75
C ALA A 533 5.12 9.36 -29.40
N LEU A 534 5.20 8.30 -30.19
CA LEU A 534 6.11 7.18 -29.97
C LEU A 534 7.49 7.37 -30.64
N GLU A 535 7.68 8.44 -31.39
CA GLU A 535 8.97 8.74 -32.00
C GLU A 535 10.02 9.13 -30.93
N GLY A 536 11.28 8.77 -31.18
CA GLY A 536 12.40 9.20 -30.33
C GLY A 536 12.54 8.44 -29.01
N LEU A 537 12.06 7.20 -28.92
CA LEU A 537 12.29 6.36 -27.75
C LEU A 537 13.78 6.16 -27.50
N LEU A 538 14.27 6.63 -26.36
CA LEU A 538 15.69 6.56 -25.98
C LEU A 538 15.82 5.67 -24.73
N THR A 539 16.92 4.91 -24.67
CA THR A 539 17.28 4.12 -23.50
C THR A 539 18.67 4.50 -23.00
N VAL A 540 18.89 4.33 -21.69
CA VAL A 540 20.14 4.68 -21.01
C VAL A 540 20.32 3.78 -19.79
N SER A 541 21.54 3.54 -19.29
CA SER A 541 21.72 2.90 -18.01
C SER A 541 21.64 3.90 -16.84
N LEU A 542 21.23 3.43 -15.66
CA LEU A 542 21.24 4.27 -14.45
C LEU A 542 22.63 4.79 -14.11
N THR A 543 23.68 4.00 -14.34
CA THR A 543 25.08 4.39 -14.15
C THR A 543 25.46 5.56 -15.06
N GLU A 544 25.04 5.57 -16.34
CA GLU A 544 25.28 6.69 -17.25
C GLU A 544 24.55 7.97 -16.80
N LEU A 545 23.45 7.84 -16.07
CA LEU A 545 22.73 8.95 -15.44
C LEU A 545 23.32 9.38 -14.08
N GLY A 546 24.39 8.71 -13.60
CA GLY A 546 25.05 9.02 -12.34
C GLY A 546 24.39 8.41 -11.10
N PHE A 547 23.57 7.37 -11.25
CA PHE A 547 22.93 6.65 -10.15
C PHE A 547 23.65 5.32 -9.88
N ASP A 548 24.63 5.33 -8.97
CA ASP A 548 25.52 4.19 -8.68
C ASP A 548 25.12 3.41 -7.41
N GLY A 549 23.85 3.34 -7.06
CA GLY A 549 23.36 2.54 -5.93
C GLY A 549 22.47 3.30 -4.94
N ALA A 550 22.10 2.60 -3.86
CA ALA A 550 21.24 3.14 -2.80
C ALA A 550 21.95 4.26 -2.01
N GLY A 551 21.20 5.29 -1.66
CA GLY A 551 21.67 6.35 -0.75
C GLY A 551 21.87 5.85 0.69
N ALA A 552 22.29 6.75 1.59
CA ALA A 552 22.41 6.42 3.01
C ALA A 552 21.03 6.15 3.65
N GLU A 553 20.90 5.03 4.35
CA GLU A 553 19.65 4.69 5.06
C GLU A 553 19.46 5.63 6.28
N VAL A 554 18.23 6.10 6.43
CA VAL A 554 17.77 6.91 7.57
C VAL A 554 16.74 6.11 8.34
N SER A 555 17.02 5.81 9.60
CA SER A 555 16.07 5.11 10.47
C SER A 555 15.08 6.09 11.10
N PHE A 556 13.83 5.62 11.30
CA PHE A 556 12.90 6.32 12.17
C PHE A 556 13.46 6.35 13.61
N THR A 557 13.24 7.44 14.31
CA THR A 557 13.36 7.44 15.77
C THR A 557 12.29 6.54 16.39
N ASP A 558 12.48 6.04 17.62
CA ASP A 558 11.51 5.17 18.29
C ASP A 558 10.10 5.80 18.34
N THR A 559 10.03 7.11 18.59
CA THR A 559 8.77 7.84 18.65
C THR A 559 8.08 7.93 17.27
N GLU A 560 8.85 8.12 16.21
CA GLU A 560 8.33 8.13 14.84
C GLU A 560 7.86 6.73 14.43
N ALA A 561 8.64 5.71 14.74
CA ALA A 561 8.29 4.33 14.46
C ALA A 561 6.98 3.92 15.15
N ASP A 562 6.80 4.27 16.43
CA ASP A 562 5.56 3.99 17.17
C ASP A 562 4.36 4.68 16.54
N TYR A 563 4.49 5.92 16.09
CA TYR A 563 3.41 6.66 15.44
C TYR A 563 3.01 6.02 14.10
N VAL A 564 4.01 5.66 13.27
CA VAL A 564 3.77 5.00 11.99
C VAL A 564 3.12 3.63 12.20
N ARG A 565 3.60 2.83 13.17
CA ARG A 565 3.03 1.52 13.51
C ARG A 565 1.56 1.62 13.91
N GLU A 566 1.20 2.52 14.81
CA GLU A 566 -0.21 2.67 15.26
C GLU A 566 -1.14 3.03 14.11
N ARG A 567 -0.70 3.91 13.23
CA ARG A 567 -1.48 4.29 12.06
C ARG A 567 -1.64 3.13 11.08
N LEU A 568 -0.55 2.41 10.76
CA LEU A 568 -0.60 1.23 9.90
C LEU A 568 -1.50 0.13 10.50
N ALA A 569 -1.48 -0.04 11.83
CA ALA A 569 -2.40 -0.94 12.52
C ALA A 569 -3.86 -0.49 12.40
N GLY A 570 -4.13 0.81 12.53
CA GLY A 570 -5.46 1.39 12.36
C GLY A 570 -6.04 1.22 10.97
N LEU A 571 -5.19 1.25 9.95
CA LEU A 571 -5.52 1.05 8.54
C LEU A 571 -5.56 -0.44 8.13
N GLY A 572 -5.31 -1.38 9.06
CA GLY A 572 -5.34 -2.82 8.78
C GLY A 572 -4.05 -3.39 8.18
N TYR A 573 -2.97 -2.62 8.07
CA TYR A 573 -1.66 -3.07 7.59
C TYR A 573 -0.84 -3.79 8.68
N LEU A 574 -1.19 -3.62 9.95
CA LEU A 574 -0.73 -4.40 11.10
C LEU A 574 -1.95 -5.08 11.71
N GLY A 575 -1.92 -6.36 11.79
CA GLY A 575 -3.00 -7.12 12.34
C GLY A 575 -3.21 -6.95 13.85
#